data_bdc0fd927d9d7a5769543949e563901f
#
_entry.id   bdc0fd927d9d7a5769543949e563901f
#
_cell.length_a   1.000
_cell.length_b   1.000
_cell.length_c   1.000
_cell.angle_alpha   90.00
_cell.angle_beta   90.00
_cell.angle_gamma   90.00
#
_symmetry.space_group_name_H-M   'P 1'
#
loop_
_entity.id
_entity.type
_entity.pdbx_description
1 polymer ?
#
loop_
_entity_poly.entity_id
_entity_poly.type
_entity_poly.pdbx_seq_one_letter_code
_entity_poly.pdbx_strand_id
1 'polypeptide(L)'
;MHPLFPGLETVEDRVFWKHYNEHLSTVLTVEGEHRNAFKDVMIPIAVKEQSLMHSILSLAGKHIDFDTPYGINVLRNNPNTTLEALRARSAYHHDQARLRFYHGAEFNGKLNTDDRTLLWARYGQMLCFLLEALIEGDTRGEHRLHLTVYRNLASTAPPDGSAFMSFITEVFQYYLFADELLYSATNMDACSSSVYQAPPMPQIHTPRLLGVADGLLGYLSRITAMRNIVRANMLERMDPAVGYPLLYLAVDMDDEIREPFSHWPPGDGRDRVSQLYQLMLWIYLHRTVYPPSVSTPASMASSVASISFIHSSPSHGRAAASSVVNTPPQSTSTSCTSSPRLTASSLGRSDSRSSRPHSRMGPSSRTHDSNQDAGEASSAGERADSPPPIRRPSYVESTLISSVEESLALLESFKPSDPCQTLLLLPCFLVGTACFTPVQQKRLRAAVRTFRGYTGMRSADRVVQVLEEVWRLMEAGDWVAAWDWAGVAERLGLDFLPV
;
A
#
# COMPACT_ATOMS: atom_id res chain seq x y z
N MET A 1 -29.68 16.31 30.97
CA MET A 1 -28.70 15.18 30.96
C MET A 1 -27.34 15.75 31.33
N HIS A 2 -26.64 15.18 32.27
CA HIS A 2 -25.27 15.61 32.54
C HIS A 2 -24.36 15.09 31.39
N PRO A 3 -23.46 15.92 30.85
CA PRO A 3 -22.50 15.47 29.86
C PRO A 3 -21.58 14.41 30.48
N LEU A 4 -21.36 13.30 29.75
CA LEU A 4 -20.42 12.26 30.20
C LEU A 4 -18.98 12.78 30.20
N PHE A 5 -18.66 13.60 29.22
CA PHE A 5 -17.37 14.27 29.07
C PHE A 5 -17.59 15.64 28.37
N PRO A 6 -16.65 16.60 28.50
CA PRO A 6 -16.71 17.84 27.72
C PRO A 6 -16.80 17.54 26.23
N GLY A 7 -17.83 18.08 25.56
CA GLY A 7 -18.09 17.85 24.13
C GLY A 7 -19.11 16.76 23.80
N LEU A 8 -19.54 15.95 24.79
CA LEU A 8 -20.59 14.93 24.65
C LEU A 8 -21.91 15.43 25.28
N GLU A 9 -22.67 16.23 24.55
CA GLU A 9 -23.83 16.98 25.07
C GLU A 9 -25.17 16.44 24.57
N THR A 10 -25.21 15.92 23.33
CA THR A 10 -26.43 15.53 22.64
C THR A 10 -26.57 14.03 22.44
N VAL A 11 -27.73 13.60 21.90
CA VAL A 11 -27.94 12.19 21.51
C VAL A 11 -27.03 11.85 20.32
N GLU A 12 -26.86 12.77 19.37
CA GLU A 12 -26.01 12.62 18.19
C GLU A 12 -24.54 12.40 18.60
N ASP A 13 -24.06 13.15 19.59
CA ASP A 13 -22.68 12.99 20.12
C ASP A 13 -22.44 11.58 20.65
N ARG A 14 -23.47 11.00 21.33
CA ARG A 14 -23.37 9.61 21.83
C ARG A 14 -23.37 8.60 20.71
N VAL A 15 -24.10 8.85 19.61
CA VAL A 15 -24.06 8.00 18.43
C VAL A 15 -22.65 8.02 17.83
N PHE A 16 -22.05 9.19 17.66
CA PHE A 16 -20.69 9.34 17.13
C PHE A 16 -19.65 8.73 18.05
N TRP A 17 -19.76 8.99 19.34
CA TRP A 17 -18.87 8.41 20.35
C TRP A 17 -18.91 6.88 20.38
N LYS A 18 -20.13 6.32 20.34
CA LYS A 18 -20.32 4.87 20.26
C LYS A 18 -19.73 4.31 18.97
N HIS A 19 -19.99 4.94 17.84
CA HIS A 19 -19.45 4.54 16.55
C HIS A 19 -17.92 4.59 16.53
N TYR A 20 -17.30 5.63 17.09
CA TYR A 20 -15.85 5.73 17.20
C TYR A 20 -15.27 4.57 18.03
N ASN A 21 -15.83 4.31 19.20
CA ASN A 21 -15.29 3.31 20.11
C ASN A 21 -15.50 1.87 19.64
N GLU A 22 -16.65 1.57 19.04
CA GLU A 22 -17.03 0.21 18.70
C GLU A 22 -16.64 -0.18 17.27
N HIS A 23 -16.47 0.79 16.37
CA HIS A 23 -16.25 0.50 14.96
C HIS A 23 -15.07 1.27 14.38
N LEU A 24 -15.12 2.61 14.32
CA LEU A 24 -14.13 3.39 13.58
C LEU A 24 -12.69 3.15 14.08
N SER A 25 -12.48 3.21 15.39
CA SER A 25 -11.14 2.99 15.97
C SER A 25 -10.56 1.60 15.65
N THR A 26 -11.41 0.59 15.42
CA THR A 26 -10.96 -0.78 15.08
C THR A 26 -10.56 -0.93 13.63
N VAL A 27 -11.22 -0.21 12.72
CA VAL A 27 -10.88 -0.25 11.28
C VAL A 27 -9.69 0.65 10.91
N LEU A 28 -9.20 1.46 11.86
CA LEU A 28 -8.02 2.31 11.69
C LEU A 28 -6.70 1.63 12.11
N THR A 29 -6.73 0.39 12.60
CA THR A 29 -5.54 -0.32 13.09
C THR A 29 -5.58 -1.81 12.75
N VAL A 30 -4.41 -2.39 12.51
CA VAL A 30 -4.25 -3.84 12.27
C VAL A 30 -4.32 -4.68 13.55
N GLU A 31 -4.18 -4.08 14.71
CA GLU A 31 -4.19 -4.77 16.01
C GLU A 31 -5.61 -5.00 16.58
N GLY A 32 -6.63 -4.44 15.92
CA GLY A 32 -8.05 -4.63 16.30
C GLY A 32 -8.36 -4.08 17.69
N GLU A 33 -9.01 -4.91 18.55
CA GLU A 33 -9.46 -4.45 19.87
C GLU A 33 -8.40 -4.54 20.98
N HIS A 34 -7.37 -5.39 20.84
CA HIS A 34 -6.47 -5.74 21.94
C HIS A 34 -5.39 -4.70 22.24
N ARG A 35 -4.94 -3.94 21.27
CA ARG A 35 -3.95 -2.85 21.41
C ARG A 35 -4.28 -1.74 20.42
N ASN A 36 -5.25 -0.94 20.76
CA ASN A 36 -5.78 0.06 19.86
C ASN A 36 -5.28 1.45 20.24
N ALA A 37 -4.27 1.95 19.51
CA ALA A 37 -3.72 3.28 19.79
C ALA A 37 -4.75 4.41 19.63
N PHE A 38 -5.74 4.26 18.75
CA PHE A 38 -6.85 5.21 18.63
C PHE A 38 -7.77 5.22 19.86
N LYS A 39 -7.84 4.13 20.62
CA LYS A 39 -8.53 4.08 21.92
C LYS A 39 -7.58 4.39 23.06
N ASP A 40 -6.50 3.64 23.17
CA ASP A 40 -5.65 3.61 24.36
C ASP A 40 -4.84 4.90 24.52
N VAL A 41 -4.56 5.58 23.41
CA VAL A 41 -3.69 6.76 23.36
C VAL A 41 -4.48 8.03 23.08
N MET A 42 -5.39 8.04 22.09
CA MET A 42 -6.11 9.26 21.69
C MET A 42 -7.26 9.62 22.66
N ILE A 43 -8.04 8.64 23.12
CA ILE A 43 -9.19 8.91 24.01
C ILE A 43 -8.78 9.59 25.33
N PRO A 44 -7.73 9.14 26.05
CA PRO A 44 -7.31 9.81 27.28
C PRO A 44 -6.96 11.29 27.11
N ILE A 45 -6.47 11.69 25.93
CA ILE A 45 -6.18 13.08 25.60
C ILE A 45 -7.49 13.81 25.26
N ALA A 46 -8.36 13.21 24.46
CA ALA A 46 -9.63 13.82 24.04
C ALA A 46 -10.57 14.10 25.22
N VAL A 47 -10.53 13.26 26.26
CA VAL A 47 -11.32 13.50 27.49
C VAL A 47 -10.86 14.75 28.25
N LYS A 48 -9.57 15.11 28.13
CA LYS A 48 -8.99 16.31 28.77
C LYS A 48 -9.09 17.54 27.85
N GLU A 49 -8.95 17.33 26.54
CA GLU A 49 -8.86 18.40 25.53
C GLU A 49 -10.06 18.35 24.60
N GLN A 50 -11.02 19.28 24.84
CA GLN A 50 -12.26 19.37 24.09
C GLN A 50 -12.03 19.57 22.57
N SER A 51 -10.94 20.20 22.17
CA SER A 51 -10.56 20.39 20.77
C SER A 51 -10.40 19.07 20.04
N LEU A 52 -9.70 18.09 20.65
CA LEU A 52 -9.53 16.77 20.08
C LEU A 52 -10.84 15.95 20.14
N MET A 53 -11.64 16.13 21.20
CA MET A 53 -12.96 15.49 21.28
C MET A 53 -13.85 15.89 20.11
N HIS A 54 -13.91 17.19 19.77
CA HIS A 54 -14.67 17.63 18.61
C HIS A 54 -14.14 17.02 17.31
N SER A 55 -12.83 16.88 17.14
CA SER A 55 -12.24 16.23 15.95
C SER A 55 -12.61 14.74 15.84
N ILE A 56 -12.59 14.02 16.97
CA ILE A 56 -13.00 12.61 17.01
C ILE A 56 -14.49 12.45 16.67
N LEU A 57 -15.35 13.30 17.20
CA LEU A 57 -16.79 13.24 16.95
C LEU A 57 -17.13 13.65 15.49
N SER A 58 -16.42 14.63 14.93
CA SER A 58 -16.54 15.00 13.51
C SER A 58 -16.12 13.82 12.62
N LEU A 59 -14.94 13.25 12.87
CA LEU A 59 -14.42 12.10 12.13
C LEU A 59 -15.41 10.92 12.17
N ALA A 60 -15.96 10.60 13.34
CA ALA A 60 -16.94 9.54 13.50
C ALA A 60 -18.23 9.84 12.75
N GLY A 61 -18.72 11.08 12.80
CA GLY A 61 -19.92 11.51 12.09
C GLY A 61 -19.78 11.43 10.57
N LYS A 62 -18.62 11.81 10.03
CA LYS A 62 -18.30 11.72 8.59
C LYS A 62 -18.11 10.28 8.11
N HIS A 63 -17.62 9.40 8.98
CA HIS A 63 -17.40 8.00 8.65
C HIS A 63 -18.70 7.19 8.51
N ILE A 64 -19.78 7.56 9.21
CA ILE A 64 -21.06 6.85 9.09
C ILE A 64 -21.65 7.12 7.70
N ASP A 65 -21.58 6.14 6.82
CA ASP A 65 -22.23 6.19 5.51
C ASP A 65 -23.67 5.69 5.66
N PHE A 66 -24.63 6.62 5.65
CA PHE A 66 -26.05 6.36 5.86
C PHE A 66 -26.75 5.67 4.68
N ASP A 67 -26.08 5.52 3.55
CA ASP A 67 -26.57 4.76 2.41
C ASP A 67 -26.23 3.26 2.52
N THR A 68 -25.42 2.88 3.52
CA THR A 68 -25.05 1.50 3.79
C THR A 68 -26.01 0.82 4.78
N PRO A 69 -26.10 -0.53 4.78
CA PRO A 69 -26.87 -1.27 5.80
C PRO A 69 -26.47 -0.93 7.24
N TYR A 70 -25.19 -0.64 7.47
CA TYR A 70 -24.70 -0.20 8.76
C TYR A 70 -25.28 1.15 9.17
N GLY A 71 -25.18 2.18 8.32
CA GLY A 71 -25.72 3.51 8.61
C GLY A 71 -27.24 3.51 8.77
N ILE A 72 -27.95 2.73 7.97
CA ILE A 72 -29.41 2.52 8.11
C ILE A 72 -29.72 1.92 9.50
N ASN A 73 -28.94 0.94 9.96
CA ASN A 73 -29.13 0.35 11.30
C ASN A 73 -28.80 1.35 12.42
N VAL A 74 -27.79 2.22 12.23
CA VAL A 74 -27.51 3.30 13.18
C VAL A 74 -28.73 4.19 13.38
N LEU A 75 -29.38 4.64 12.29
CA LEU A 75 -30.61 5.44 12.36
C LEU A 75 -31.75 4.67 13.03
N ARG A 76 -31.97 3.41 12.66
CA ARG A 76 -33.03 2.57 13.21
C ARG A 76 -32.89 2.38 14.73
N ASN A 77 -31.66 2.21 15.19
CA ASN A 77 -31.36 1.98 16.61
C ASN A 77 -31.37 3.27 17.46
N ASN A 78 -31.46 4.44 16.81
CA ASN A 78 -31.49 5.74 17.47
C ASN A 78 -32.71 6.57 17.01
N PRO A 79 -33.93 6.15 17.36
CA PRO A 79 -35.16 6.78 16.88
C PRO A 79 -35.35 8.23 17.36
N ASN A 80 -34.58 8.66 18.37
CA ASN A 80 -34.63 10.02 18.92
C ASN A 80 -33.79 11.03 18.14
N THR A 81 -33.14 10.62 17.04
CA THR A 81 -32.40 11.50 16.17
C THR A 81 -32.77 11.28 14.71
N THR A 82 -32.46 12.24 13.86
CA THR A 82 -32.69 12.19 12.42
C THR A 82 -31.40 12.27 11.65
N LEU A 83 -31.41 11.86 10.38
CA LEU A 83 -30.26 11.99 9.48
C LEU A 83 -29.78 13.44 9.39
N GLU A 84 -30.70 14.39 9.33
CA GLU A 84 -30.38 15.82 9.26
C GLU A 84 -29.71 16.31 10.55
N ALA A 85 -30.23 15.90 11.71
CA ALA A 85 -29.64 16.24 13.00
C ALA A 85 -28.20 15.67 13.13
N LEU A 86 -27.96 14.42 12.70
CA LEU A 86 -26.64 13.82 12.69
C LEU A 86 -25.68 14.58 11.75
N ARG A 87 -26.11 14.90 10.53
CA ARG A 87 -25.29 15.69 9.59
C ARG A 87 -24.97 17.08 10.12
N ALA A 88 -25.96 17.79 10.65
CA ALA A 88 -25.77 19.12 11.24
C ALA A 88 -24.82 19.07 12.45
N ARG A 89 -24.95 18.03 13.29
CA ARG A 89 -24.09 17.87 14.48
C ARG A 89 -22.66 17.49 14.09
N SER A 90 -22.45 16.65 13.07
CA SER A 90 -21.14 16.34 12.52
C SER A 90 -20.44 17.59 11.97
N ALA A 91 -21.17 18.43 11.20
CA ALA A 91 -20.67 19.71 10.71
C ALA A 91 -20.31 20.67 11.86
N TYR A 92 -21.15 20.77 12.88
CA TYR A 92 -20.86 21.55 14.09
C TYR A 92 -19.52 21.14 14.73
N HIS A 93 -19.31 19.82 14.90
CA HIS A 93 -18.05 19.34 15.49
C HIS A 93 -16.84 19.65 14.59
N HIS A 94 -16.97 19.51 13.28
CA HIS A 94 -15.94 19.89 12.33
C HIS A 94 -15.56 21.37 12.46
N ASP A 95 -16.55 22.26 12.51
CA ASP A 95 -16.34 23.69 12.64
C ASP A 95 -15.69 24.06 13.99
N GLN A 96 -16.12 23.43 15.09
CA GLN A 96 -15.53 23.61 16.41
C GLN A 96 -14.09 23.11 16.46
N ALA A 97 -13.79 21.97 15.85
CA ALA A 97 -12.44 21.44 15.74
C ALA A 97 -11.52 22.39 14.97
N ARG A 98 -11.96 22.86 13.80
CA ARG A 98 -11.22 23.85 12.98
C ARG A 98 -10.99 25.16 13.72
N LEU A 99 -12.03 25.72 14.29
CA LEU A 99 -11.95 26.98 15.03
C LEU A 99 -10.88 26.92 16.11
N ARG A 100 -10.91 25.87 16.93
CA ARG A 100 -9.96 25.70 18.04
C ARG A 100 -8.55 25.38 17.55
N PHE A 101 -8.41 24.67 16.44
CA PHE A 101 -7.10 24.38 15.84
C PHE A 101 -6.40 25.65 15.37
N TYR A 102 -7.10 26.54 14.67
CA TYR A 102 -6.52 27.76 14.12
C TYR A 102 -6.34 28.87 15.16
N HIS A 103 -7.26 29.03 16.12
CA HIS A 103 -7.12 30.06 17.19
C HIS A 103 -6.08 29.70 18.25
N GLY A 104 -5.75 28.41 18.40
CA GLY A 104 -4.68 27.96 19.30
C GLY A 104 -3.25 28.13 18.74
N ALA A 105 -3.08 28.81 17.60
CA ALA A 105 -1.80 28.85 16.87
C ALA A 105 -0.71 29.73 17.50
N GLU A 106 -1.02 30.54 18.52
CA GLU A 106 -0.01 31.39 19.20
C GLU A 106 0.73 30.59 20.27
N PHE A 107 1.65 29.72 19.85
CA PHE A 107 2.58 29.04 20.75
C PHE A 107 3.79 29.92 21.04
N ASN A 108 3.81 30.58 22.17
CA ASN A 108 4.98 31.28 22.70
C ASN A 108 5.91 30.32 23.47
N GLY A 109 6.71 29.58 22.78
CA GLY A 109 8.07 29.10 23.07
C GLY A 109 8.47 28.48 24.42
N LYS A 110 7.58 28.28 25.42
CA LYS A 110 7.91 27.63 26.70
C LYS A 110 6.83 26.58 27.05
N LEU A 111 7.16 25.30 26.87
CA LEU A 111 6.28 24.19 27.17
C LEU A 111 6.27 23.86 28.68
N ASN A 112 5.16 24.11 29.35
CA ASN A 112 4.81 23.50 30.64
C ASN A 112 4.11 22.13 30.40
N THR A 113 3.87 21.34 31.47
CA THR A 113 3.19 20.04 31.38
C THR A 113 1.77 20.14 30.79
N ASP A 114 1.05 21.23 31.05
CA ASP A 114 -0.27 21.51 30.47
C ASP A 114 -0.15 21.80 28.95
N ASP A 115 0.91 22.46 28.53
CA ASP A 115 1.24 22.70 27.13
C ASP A 115 1.48 21.40 26.35
N ARG A 116 1.98 20.35 27.03
CA ARG A 116 2.24 19.04 26.42
C ARG A 116 0.95 18.32 26.02
N THR A 117 -0.08 18.33 26.87
CA THR A 117 -1.38 17.73 26.55
C THR A 117 -2.04 18.49 25.38
N LEU A 118 -1.93 19.81 25.38
CA LEU A 118 -2.42 20.63 24.26
C LEU A 118 -1.66 20.34 22.96
N LEU A 119 -0.33 20.18 23.03
CA LEU A 119 0.48 19.79 21.87
C LEU A 119 0.05 18.43 21.32
N TRP A 120 -0.14 17.44 22.17
CA TRP A 120 -0.65 16.13 21.78
C TRP A 120 -2.04 16.20 21.17
N ALA A 121 -2.93 17.01 21.75
CA ALA A 121 -4.26 17.22 21.19
C ALA A 121 -4.18 17.82 19.76
N ARG A 122 -3.25 18.73 19.49
CA ARG A 122 -3.02 19.29 18.15
C ARG A 122 -2.57 18.26 17.15
N TYR A 123 -1.62 17.38 17.51
CA TYR A 123 -1.22 16.28 16.65
C TYR A 123 -2.40 15.32 16.37
N GLY A 124 -3.19 15.01 17.40
CA GLY A 124 -4.41 14.21 17.25
C GLY A 124 -5.45 14.86 16.36
N GLN A 125 -5.66 16.19 16.45
CA GLN A 125 -6.55 16.92 15.57
C GLN A 125 -6.11 16.87 14.10
N MET A 126 -4.81 17.08 13.83
CA MET A 126 -4.25 16.97 12.48
C MET A 126 -4.48 15.58 11.90
N LEU A 127 -4.29 14.54 12.71
CA LEU A 127 -4.56 13.16 12.30
C LEU A 127 -6.05 12.96 11.97
N CYS A 128 -6.96 13.49 12.80
CA CYS A 128 -8.40 13.42 12.52
C CYS A 128 -8.75 14.11 11.20
N PHE A 129 -8.23 15.31 10.92
CA PHE A 129 -8.47 16.01 9.66
C PHE A 129 -7.91 15.27 8.45
N LEU A 130 -6.73 14.66 8.59
CA LEU A 130 -6.16 13.82 7.54
C LEU A 130 -7.05 12.62 7.25
N LEU A 131 -7.53 11.93 8.29
CA LEU A 131 -8.45 10.79 8.16
C LEU A 131 -9.82 11.22 7.59
N GLU A 132 -10.31 12.41 7.93
CA GLU A 132 -11.53 12.97 7.31
C GLU A 132 -11.37 13.11 5.79
N ALA A 133 -10.22 13.62 5.31
CA ALA A 133 -9.96 13.72 3.88
C ALA A 133 -9.96 12.35 3.18
N LEU A 134 -9.45 11.30 3.83
CA LEU A 134 -9.49 9.93 3.31
C LEU A 134 -10.92 9.36 3.27
N ILE A 135 -11.70 9.58 4.33
CA ILE A 135 -13.09 9.14 4.44
C ILE A 135 -13.95 9.82 3.38
N GLU A 136 -13.78 11.12 3.18
CA GLU A 136 -14.52 11.90 2.18
C GLU A 136 -14.02 11.66 0.75
N GLY A 137 -12.82 11.10 0.59
CA GLY A 137 -12.16 10.92 -0.70
C GLY A 137 -11.86 12.28 -1.34
N ASP A 138 -11.32 13.21 -0.54
CA ASP A 138 -10.96 14.56 -1.00
C ASP A 138 -9.98 14.47 -2.19
N THR A 139 -10.22 15.33 -3.18
CA THR A 139 -9.44 15.40 -4.42
C THR A 139 -8.79 16.77 -4.62
N ARG A 140 -8.81 17.63 -3.60
CA ARG A 140 -8.29 19.00 -3.64
C ARG A 140 -6.93 19.15 -2.96
N GLY A 141 -6.39 18.03 -2.42
CA GLY A 141 -5.11 18.03 -1.75
C GLY A 141 -5.13 18.66 -0.35
N GLU A 142 -6.29 18.77 0.31
CA GLU A 142 -6.39 19.31 1.69
C GLU A 142 -5.53 18.50 2.68
N HIS A 143 -5.36 17.20 2.45
CA HIS A 143 -4.47 16.36 3.24
C HIS A 143 -3.02 16.89 3.31
N ARG A 144 -2.50 17.52 2.25
CA ARG A 144 -1.13 18.08 2.24
C ARG A 144 -0.95 19.26 3.19
N LEU A 145 -2.01 20.03 3.40
CA LEU A 145 -1.96 21.09 4.41
C LEU A 145 -1.65 20.49 5.79
N HIS A 146 -2.32 19.40 6.14
CA HIS A 146 -2.12 18.74 7.44
C HIS A 146 -0.75 18.06 7.53
N LEU A 147 -0.27 17.43 6.45
CA LEU A 147 1.07 16.85 6.39
C LEU A 147 2.17 17.94 6.50
N THR A 148 1.97 19.10 5.86
CA THR A 148 2.90 20.25 5.96
C THR A 148 2.93 20.82 7.37
N VAL A 149 1.76 20.99 8.02
CA VAL A 149 1.67 21.46 9.41
C VAL A 149 2.35 20.46 10.35
N TYR A 150 2.17 19.16 10.12
CA TYR A 150 2.88 18.12 10.87
C TYR A 150 4.39 18.23 10.74
N ARG A 151 4.94 18.35 9.52
CA ARG A 151 6.39 18.53 9.29
C ARG A 151 6.94 19.75 10.03
N ASN A 152 6.24 20.86 9.95
CA ASN A 152 6.64 22.11 10.62
C ASN A 152 6.59 21.98 12.15
N LEU A 153 5.54 21.35 12.68
CA LEU A 153 5.42 21.12 14.12
C LEU A 153 6.46 20.13 14.64
N ALA A 154 6.69 19.03 13.93
CA ALA A 154 7.68 18.03 14.29
C ALA A 154 9.12 18.58 14.26
N SER A 155 9.42 19.57 13.38
CA SER A 155 10.73 20.24 13.34
C SER A 155 10.94 21.20 14.53
N THR A 156 9.87 21.83 15.04
CA THR A 156 9.93 22.78 16.16
C THR A 156 9.76 22.13 17.53
N ALA A 157 8.98 21.06 17.60
CA ALA A 157 8.71 20.27 18.79
C ALA A 157 8.84 18.77 18.47
N PRO A 158 10.08 18.24 18.38
CA PRO A 158 10.33 16.86 17.96
C PRO A 158 9.66 15.85 18.93
N PRO A 159 9.37 14.63 18.43
CA PRO A 159 8.79 13.58 19.23
C PRO A 159 9.59 13.28 20.51
N ASP A 160 8.90 13.17 21.63
CA ASP A 160 9.50 13.00 22.96
C ASP A 160 9.67 11.53 23.41
N GLY A 161 9.47 10.57 22.49
CA GLY A 161 9.57 9.14 22.76
C GLY A 161 8.40 8.57 23.57
N SER A 162 7.37 9.36 23.87
CA SER A 162 6.13 8.86 24.48
C SER A 162 5.37 7.92 23.53
N ALA A 163 4.54 7.04 24.10
CA ALA A 163 3.70 6.14 23.32
C ALA A 163 2.79 6.89 22.33
N PHE A 164 2.32 8.09 22.71
CA PHE A 164 1.55 8.96 21.82
C PHE A 164 2.39 9.45 20.64
N MET A 165 3.57 9.99 20.89
CA MET A 165 4.42 10.55 19.84
C MET A 165 4.98 9.46 18.93
N SER A 166 5.27 8.25 19.45
CA SER A 166 5.64 7.10 18.63
C SER A 166 4.51 6.70 17.68
N PHE A 167 3.28 6.64 18.19
CA PHE A 167 2.09 6.36 17.38
C PHE A 167 1.87 7.43 16.30
N ILE A 168 1.90 8.71 16.66
CA ILE A 168 1.72 9.82 15.72
C ILE A 168 2.80 9.82 14.64
N THR A 169 4.06 9.61 15.02
CA THR A 169 5.18 9.55 14.07
C THR A 169 5.02 8.41 13.07
N GLU A 170 4.66 7.22 13.54
CA GLU A 170 4.41 6.05 12.69
C GLU A 170 3.33 6.34 11.64
N VAL A 171 2.18 6.86 12.09
CA VAL A 171 1.04 7.15 11.22
C VAL A 171 1.36 8.22 10.19
N PHE A 172 1.92 9.34 10.63
CA PHE A 172 2.25 10.44 9.71
C PHE A 172 3.36 10.09 8.71
N GLN A 173 4.34 9.28 9.11
CA GLN A 173 5.36 8.79 8.17
C GLN A 173 4.74 7.96 7.06
N TYR A 174 3.81 7.06 7.39
CA TYR A 174 3.09 6.28 6.38
C TYR A 174 2.37 7.19 5.36
N TYR A 175 1.64 8.19 5.84
CA TYR A 175 0.94 9.12 4.95
C TYR A 175 1.88 10.02 4.15
N LEU A 176 3.01 10.44 4.73
CA LEU A 176 4.01 11.24 4.03
C LEU A 176 4.61 10.48 2.84
N PHE A 177 4.96 9.22 3.03
CA PHE A 177 5.50 8.39 1.94
C PHE A 177 4.43 8.07 0.88
N ALA A 178 3.18 7.89 1.29
CA ALA A 178 2.10 7.67 0.35
C ALA A 178 1.77 8.93 -0.49
N ASP A 179 1.86 10.13 0.09
CA ASP A 179 1.66 11.39 -0.63
C ASP A 179 2.69 11.59 -1.75
N GLU A 180 3.93 11.18 -1.52
CA GLU A 180 5.02 11.27 -2.52
C GLU A 180 4.72 10.50 -3.81
N LEU A 181 3.87 9.47 -3.79
CA LEU A 181 3.55 8.65 -4.97
C LEU A 181 2.81 9.41 -6.06
N LEU A 182 1.97 10.37 -5.70
CA LEU A 182 1.15 11.15 -6.62
C LEU A 182 1.65 12.59 -6.76
N TYR A 183 2.34 13.08 -5.76
CA TYR A 183 2.86 14.44 -5.76
C TYR A 183 4.27 14.49 -6.33
N SER A 184 4.40 15.05 -7.52
CA SER A 184 5.69 15.42 -8.07
C SER A 184 6.00 16.86 -7.64
N ALA A 185 6.89 17.02 -6.68
CA ALA A 185 7.42 18.36 -6.37
C ALA A 185 8.08 18.92 -7.63
N THR A 186 7.54 20.00 -8.15
CA THR A 186 8.08 20.72 -9.32
C THR A 186 9.44 21.36 -9.04
N ASN A 187 9.93 21.32 -7.81
CA ASN A 187 11.24 21.78 -7.40
C ASN A 187 12.29 20.66 -7.56
N MET A 188 12.78 20.52 -8.77
CA MET A 188 13.86 19.60 -9.18
C MET A 188 15.15 19.77 -8.35
N ASP A 189 15.40 20.93 -7.75
CA ASP A 189 16.62 21.20 -6.98
C ASP A 189 16.72 20.40 -5.66
N ALA A 190 15.58 19.98 -5.10
CA ALA A 190 15.55 19.16 -3.88
C ALA A 190 15.71 17.66 -4.16
N CYS A 191 15.48 17.20 -5.39
CA CYS A 191 15.42 15.77 -5.73
C CYS A 191 16.81 15.12 -5.77
N SER A 192 17.84 15.85 -6.20
CA SER A 192 19.19 15.29 -6.40
C SER A 192 19.89 14.88 -5.10
N SER A 193 19.59 15.53 -4.00
CA SER A 193 20.18 15.21 -2.68
C SER A 193 19.36 14.17 -1.89
N SER A 194 18.07 14.04 -2.18
CA SER A 194 17.14 13.20 -1.42
C SER A 194 17.26 11.70 -1.75
N VAL A 195 17.71 11.34 -2.96
CA VAL A 195 17.87 9.93 -3.38
C VAL A 195 18.91 9.19 -2.54
N TYR A 196 19.92 9.91 -2.06
CA TYR A 196 21.04 9.34 -1.32
C TYR A 196 20.90 9.46 0.21
N GLN A 197 19.93 10.25 0.69
CA GLN A 197 19.74 10.48 2.12
C GLN A 197 18.24 10.51 2.45
N ALA A 198 17.60 9.34 2.43
CA ALA A 198 16.33 9.22 3.15
C ALA A 198 16.61 9.54 4.63
N PRO A 199 15.83 10.41 5.29
CA PRO A 199 16.02 10.65 6.71
C PRO A 199 15.93 9.31 7.43
N PRO A 200 16.84 9.04 8.39
CA PRO A 200 16.81 7.79 9.13
C PRO A 200 15.43 7.64 9.76
N MET A 201 14.69 6.62 9.36
CA MET A 201 13.43 6.26 9.99
C MET A 201 13.71 5.91 11.44
N PRO A 202 12.99 6.48 12.41
CA PRO A 202 13.08 5.99 13.77
C PRO A 202 12.68 4.51 13.76
N GLN A 203 13.54 3.65 14.30
CA GLN A 203 13.21 2.23 14.43
C GLN A 203 12.03 2.10 15.40
N ILE A 204 10.91 1.66 14.89
CA ILE A 204 9.70 1.45 15.69
C ILE A 204 9.72 -0.02 16.11
N HIS A 205 10.20 -0.27 17.32
CA HIS A 205 10.38 -1.63 17.85
C HIS A 205 9.08 -2.46 17.97
N THR A 206 7.92 -1.79 17.93
CA THR A 206 6.62 -2.47 17.98
C THR A 206 5.61 -1.68 17.15
N PRO A 207 5.47 -1.96 15.85
CA PRO A 207 4.51 -1.27 14.99
C PRO A 207 3.10 -1.57 15.51
N ARG A 208 2.34 -0.51 15.80
CA ARG A 208 0.96 -0.62 16.30
C ARG A 208 -0.06 -0.52 15.19
N LEU A 209 0.13 0.42 14.27
CA LEU A 209 -0.79 0.69 13.18
C LEU A 209 -0.45 -0.14 11.95
N LEU A 210 0.80 -0.09 11.52
CA LEU A 210 1.22 -0.63 10.24
C LEU A 210 1.44 -2.14 10.30
N GLY A 211 1.90 -2.68 11.43
CA GLY A 211 2.12 -4.12 11.58
C GLY A 211 3.09 -4.75 10.58
N VAL A 212 3.61 -3.95 9.65
CA VAL A 212 4.61 -4.36 8.66
C VAL A 212 6.00 -4.05 9.13
N ALA A 213 6.97 -4.73 8.55
CA ALA A 213 8.34 -4.64 8.94
C ALA A 213 8.88 -3.21 8.88
N ASP A 214 9.62 -2.85 9.93
CA ASP A 214 10.35 -1.60 10.01
C ASP A 214 11.30 -1.46 8.82
N GLY A 215 11.33 -0.28 8.21
CA GLY A 215 12.21 0.02 7.09
C GLY A 215 11.62 -0.21 5.70
N LEU A 216 10.62 -1.09 5.51
CA LEU A 216 10.01 -1.30 4.19
C LEU A 216 9.44 -0.02 3.58
N LEU A 217 8.81 0.83 4.37
CA LEU A 217 8.27 2.11 3.90
C LEU A 217 9.36 3.10 3.45
N GLY A 218 10.59 2.98 3.97
CA GLY A 218 11.73 3.77 3.51
C GLY A 218 12.09 3.51 2.05
N TYR A 219 11.93 2.26 1.57
CA TYR A 219 12.13 1.92 0.16
C TYR A 219 11.09 2.57 -0.74
N LEU A 220 9.85 2.74 -0.26
CA LEU A 220 8.80 3.43 -1.03
C LEU A 220 9.25 4.84 -1.43
N SER A 221 9.75 5.63 -0.49
CA SER A 221 10.28 6.99 -0.76
C SER A 221 11.50 6.96 -1.69
N ARG A 222 12.46 6.05 -1.45
CA ARG A 222 13.67 5.92 -2.28
C ARG A 222 13.31 5.57 -3.74
N ILE A 223 12.40 4.61 -3.95
CA ILE A 223 11.95 4.23 -5.30
C ILE A 223 11.18 5.38 -5.95
N THR A 224 10.34 6.10 -5.19
CA THR A 224 9.61 7.26 -5.69
C THR A 224 10.56 8.37 -6.15
N ALA A 225 11.62 8.66 -5.37
CA ALA A 225 12.65 9.61 -5.76
C ALA A 225 13.36 9.19 -7.06
N MET A 226 13.73 7.90 -7.20
CA MET A 226 14.31 7.37 -8.44
C MET A 226 13.34 7.53 -9.62
N ARG A 227 12.07 7.20 -9.40
CA ARG A 227 11.04 7.32 -10.43
C ARG A 227 10.87 8.76 -10.91
N ASN A 228 10.91 9.73 -10.01
CA ASN A 228 10.82 11.15 -10.37
C ASN A 228 12.00 11.59 -11.24
N ILE A 229 13.22 11.09 -10.98
CA ILE A 229 14.39 11.32 -11.85
C ILE A 229 14.18 10.68 -13.22
N VAL A 230 13.74 9.42 -13.28
CA VAL A 230 13.46 8.74 -14.54
C VAL A 230 12.37 9.47 -15.33
N ARG A 231 11.31 9.93 -14.66
CA ARG A 231 10.24 10.73 -15.26
C ARG A 231 10.78 12.02 -15.90
N ALA A 232 11.63 12.75 -15.18
CA ALA A 232 12.28 13.95 -15.69
C ALA A 232 13.14 13.65 -16.93
N ASN A 233 13.99 12.62 -16.86
CA ASN A 233 14.81 12.18 -17.98
C ASN A 233 13.97 11.79 -19.20
N MET A 234 12.83 11.11 -19.00
CA MET A 234 11.91 10.78 -20.09
C MET A 234 11.28 12.02 -20.72
N LEU A 235 10.90 13.03 -19.92
CA LEU A 235 10.37 14.30 -20.44
C LEU A 235 11.41 15.07 -21.22
N GLU A 236 12.68 15.05 -20.82
CA GLU A 236 13.82 15.63 -21.51
C GLU A 236 14.30 14.78 -22.70
N ARG A 237 13.67 13.62 -22.94
CA ARG A 237 14.04 12.65 -23.99
C ARG A 237 15.47 12.15 -23.89
N MET A 238 15.98 12.01 -22.69
CA MET A 238 17.28 11.39 -22.46
C MET A 238 17.25 9.89 -22.78
N ASP A 239 18.28 9.41 -23.47
CA ASP A 239 18.44 7.98 -23.81
C ASP A 239 19.84 7.52 -23.40
N PRO A 240 20.00 6.62 -22.42
CA PRO A 240 18.93 5.97 -21.64
C PRO A 240 18.30 6.90 -20.59
N ALA A 241 16.99 6.76 -20.35
CA ALA A 241 16.29 7.47 -19.29
C ALA A 241 16.74 7.02 -17.88
N VAL A 242 17.24 5.78 -17.75
CA VAL A 242 17.79 5.21 -16.53
C VAL A 242 19.31 5.11 -16.66
N GLY A 243 20.02 5.99 -15.98
CA GLY A 243 21.49 6.01 -15.96
C GLY A 243 22.11 4.94 -15.03
N TYR A 244 23.39 4.63 -15.23
CA TYR A 244 24.13 3.66 -14.43
C TYR A 244 24.03 3.86 -12.90
N PRO A 245 24.09 5.11 -12.35
CA PRO A 245 23.97 5.30 -10.91
C PRO A 245 22.64 4.81 -10.34
N LEU A 246 21.53 5.01 -11.08
CA LEU A 246 20.20 4.53 -10.68
C LEU A 246 20.12 2.99 -10.76
N LEU A 247 20.78 2.37 -11.76
CA LEU A 247 20.83 0.90 -11.85
C LEU A 247 21.57 0.27 -10.69
N TYR A 248 22.72 0.83 -10.27
CA TYR A 248 23.44 0.34 -9.09
C TYR A 248 22.61 0.46 -7.82
N LEU A 249 21.98 1.63 -7.60
CA LEU A 249 21.09 1.85 -6.48
C LEU A 249 19.90 0.87 -6.48
N ALA A 250 19.39 0.53 -7.65
CA ALA A 250 18.29 -0.41 -7.80
C ALA A 250 18.71 -1.85 -7.44
N VAL A 251 19.93 -2.26 -7.82
CA VAL A 251 20.45 -3.60 -7.46
C VAL A 251 20.59 -3.72 -5.94
N ASP A 252 21.18 -2.72 -5.29
CA ASP A 252 21.32 -2.70 -3.83
C ASP A 252 19.96 -2.79 -3.15
N MET A 253 18.94 -2.03 -3.64
CA MET A 253 17.59 -2.08 -3.09
C MET A 253 16.86 -3.40 -3.40
N ASP A 254 17.10 -4.02 -4.57
CA ASP A 254 16.47 -5.32 -4.90
C ASP A 254 16.92 -6.40 -3.91
N ASP A 255 18.21 -6.46 -3.61
CA ASP A 255 18.77 -7.39 -2.62
C ASP A 255 18.18 -7.12 -1.22
N GLU A 256 18.14 -5.85 -0.79
CA GLU A 256 17.61 -5.45 0.51
C GLU A 256 16.10 -5.75 0.64
N ILE A 257 15.29 -5.50 -0.41
CA ILE A 257 13.84 -5.78 -0.39
C ILE A 257 13.55 -7.29 -0.33
N ARG A 258 14.41 -8.12 -0.91
CA ARG A 258 14.24 -9.58 -0.93
C ARG A 258 14.63 -10.26 0.38
N GLU A 259 15.39 -9.60 1.26
CA GLU A 259 15.68 -10.15 2.57
C GLU A 259 14.40 -10.39 3.38
N PRO A 260 14.31 -11.50 4.15
CA PRO A 260 13.14 -11.78 4.98
C PRO A 260 12.99 -10.72 6.07
N PHE A 261 11.93 -9.95 6.01
CA PHE A 261 11.62 -8.86 6.96
C PHE A 261 10.59 -9.22 8.02
N SER A 262 9.98 -10.41 7.95
CA SER A 262 8.84 -10.72 8.80
C SER A 262 9.28 -10.96 10.25
N HIS A 263 8.76 -10.14 11.16
CA HIS A 263 8.87 -10.34 12.62
C HIS A 263 7.67 -11.11 13.20
N TRP A 264 6.71 -11.47 12.36
CA TRP A 264 5.47 -12.12 12.75
C TRP A 264 5.52 -13.62 12.50
N PRO A 265 4.84 -14.43 13.32
CA PRO A 265 4.76 -15.87 13.10
C PRO A 265 4.16 -16.20 11.72
N PRO A 266 4.67 -17.23 11.03
CA PRO A 266 4.10 -17.68 9.77
C PRO A 266 2.60 -17.96 9.88
N GLY A 267 1.81 -17.41 8.94
CA GLY A 267 0.35 -17.52 8.94
C GLY A 267 -0.40 -16.41 9.68
N ASP A 268 0.29 -15.52 10.39
CA ASP A 268 -0.31 -14.27 10.89
C ASP A 268 -0.70 -13.38 9.69
N GLY A 269 -1.82 -12.65 9.80
CA GLY A 269 -2.23 -11.70 8.76
C GLY A 269 -1.17 -10.66 8.46
N ARG A 270 -0.44 -10.20 9.48
CA ARG A 270 0.64 -9.21 9.38
C ARG A 270 1.87 -9.74 8.64
N ASP A 271 2.18 -11.04 8.77
CA ASP A 271 3.21 -11.70 7.98
C ASP A 271 2.86 -11.64 6.48
N ARG A 272 1.62 -11.97 6.12
CA ARG A 272 1.12 -11.86 4.74
C ARG A 272 1.13 -10.42 4.22
N VAL A 273 0.83 -9.44 5.07
CA VAL A 273 0.96 -8.01 4.71
C VAL A 273 2.42 -7.67 4.42
N SER A 274 3.37 -8.11 5.26
CA SER A 274 4.80 -7.88 5.03
C SER A 274 5.26 -8.48 3.70
N GLN A 275 4.86 -9.71 3.38
CA GLN A 275 5.15 -10.35 2.08
C GLN A 275 4.54 -9.57 0.91
N LEU A 276 3.30 -9.10 1.06
CA LEU A 276 2.62 -8.30 0.04
C LEU A 276 3.34 -6.96 -0.21
N TYR A 277 3.83 -6.31 0.86
CA TYR A 277 4.59 -5.07 0.74
C TYR A 277 5.96 -5.30 0.08
N GLN A 278 6.64 -6.41 0.36
CA GLN A 278 7.88 -6.78 -0.34
C GLN A 278 7.63 -6.95 -1.85
N LEU A 279 6.61 -7.72 -2.23
CA LEU A 279 6.24 -7.90 -3.64
C LEU A 279 5.84 -6.58 -4.31
N MET A 280 5.04 -5.76 -3.64
CA MET A 280 4.64 -4.43 -4.11
C MET A 280 5.86 -3.54 -4.37
N LEU A 281 6.81 -3.45 -3.44
CA LEU A 281 8.01 -2.65 -3.56
C LEU A 281 8.91 -3.17 -4.68
N TRP A 282 9.03 -4.48 -4.81
CA TRP A 282 9.76 -5.10 -5.91
C TRP A 282 9.14 -4.78 -7.28
N ILE A 283 7.81 -4.91 -7.40
CA ILE A 283 7.07 -4.53 -8.63
C ILE A 283 7.28 -3.05 -8.94
N TYR A 284 7.23 -2.20 -7.94
CA TYR A 284 7.42 -0.76 -8.07
C TYR A 284 8.84 -0.41 -8.53
N LEU A 285 9.87 -1.00 -7.90
CA LEU A 285 11.27 -0.85 -8.28
C LEU A 285 11.49 -1.31 -9.72
N HIS A 286 11.03 -2.52 -10.05
CA HIS A 286 11.15 -3.08 -11.38
C HIS A 286 10.55 -2.18 -12.46
N ARG A 287 9.33 -1.69 -12.24
CA ARG A 287 8.67 -0.77 -13.18
C ARG A 287 9.35 0.60 -13.27
N THR A 288 10.05 1.01 -12.24
CA THR A 288 10.83 2.25 -12.25
C THR A 288 12.09 2.12 -13.09
N VAL A 289 12.79 1.00 -12.96
CA VAL A 289 14.08 0.73 -13.65
C VAL A 289 13.88 0.34 -15.12
N TYR A 290 12.72 -0.25 -15.46
CA TYR A 290 12.37 -0.62 -16.82
C TYR A 290 11.17 0.22 -17.34
N PRO A 291 11.35 1.53 -17.55
CA PRO A 291 10.29 2.37 -18.10
C PRO A 291 10.03 1.98 -19.56
N PRO A 292 8.82 2.21 -20.08
CA PRO A 292 8.53 1.97 -21.50
C PRO A 292 9.36 2.91 -22.38
N SER A 293 9.96 2.37 -23.44
CA SER A 293 10.72 3.18 -24.39
C SER A 293 9.79 4.02 -25.26
N VAL A 294 10.14 5.29 -25.47
CA VAL A 294 9.39 6.22 -26.33
C VAL A 294 9.43 5.78 -27.81
N SER A 295 10.39 4.93 -28.18
CA SER A 295 10.70 4.58 -29.57
C SER A 295 10.00 3.34 -30.12
N THR A 296 9.22 2.58 -29.33
CA THR A 296 8.60 1.35 -29.80
C THR A 296 7.16 1.14 -29.35
N PRO A 297 6.17 1.83 -29.93
CA PRO A 297 4.77 1.56 -29.59
C PRO A 297 4.27 0.16 -30.02
N ALA A 298 4.92 -0.47 -31.02
CA ALA A 298 4.47 -1.75 -31.57
C ALA A 298 4.99 -3.00 -30.87
N SER A 299 6.13 -2.94 -30.16
CA SER A 299 6.76 -4.14 -29.58
C SER A 299 6.09 -4.61 -28.29
N MET A 300 5.62 -3.68 -27.44
CA MET A 300 4.97 -4.05 -26.17
C MET A 300 3.52 -4.50 -26.36
N ALA A 301 2.78 -3.90 -27.29
CA ALA A 301 1.43 -4.35 -27.64
C ALA A 301 1.41 -5.81 -28.13
N SER A 302 2.45 -6.23 -28.84
CA SER A 302 2.61 -7.61 -29.32
C SER A 302 2.88 -8.60 -28.18
N SER A 303 3.64 -8.20 -27.14
CA SER A 303 3.90 -9.05 -25.97
C SER A 303 2.66 -9.26 -25.11
N VAL A 304 1.86 -8.20 -24.88
CA VAL A 304 0.63 -8.28 -24.07
C VAL A 304 -0.47 -9.04 -24.78
N ALA A 305 -0.62 -8.86 -26.09
CA ALA A 305 -1.56 -9.63 -26.91
C ALA A 305 -1.23 -11.13 -26.89
N SER A 306 0.06 -11.50 -26.86
CA SER A 306 0.50 -12.89 -26.76
C SER A 306 0.16 -13.54 -25.40
N ILE A 307 0.18 -12.76 -24.32
CA ILE A 307 -0.21 -13.24 -22.97
C ILE A 307 -1.73 -13.52 -22.90
N SER A 308 -2.54 -12.70 -23.56
CA SER A 308 -4.00 -12.87 -23.57
C SER A 308 -4.44 -14.16 -24.33
N PHE A 309 -3.66 -14.60 -25.32
CA PHE A 309 -3.96 -15.81 -26.09
C PHE A 309 -3.62 -17.13 -25.37
N ILE A 310 -2.74 -17.14 -24.38
CA ILE A 310 -2.35 -18.37 -23.67
C ILE A 310 -3.46 -18.84 -22.73
N HIS A 311 -4.35 -17.95 -22.28
CA HIS A 311 -5.46 -18.30 -21.37
C HIS A 311 -6.80 -18.55 -22.03
N SER A 312 -6.92 -18.43 -23.36
CA SER A 312 -8.17 -18.70 -24.10
C SER A 312 -8.07 -19.90 -25.03
N SER A 313 -7.65 -21.08 -24.51
CA SER A 313 -7.85 -22.32 -25.22
C SER A 313 -9.28 -22.84 -24.99
N PRO A 314 -10.13 -22.90 -26.01
CA PRO A 314 -11.43 -23.52 -25.86
C PRO A 314 -11.26 -25.02 -25.69
N SER A 315 -11.73 -25.56 -24.60
CA SER A 315 -11.91 -27.00 -24.41
C SER A 315 -12.95 -27.50 -25.44
N HIS A 316 -12.47 -28.09 -26.53
CA HIS A 316 -13.32 -28.86 -27.42
C HIS A 316 -13.76 -30.14 -26.67
N GLY A 317 -15.02 -30.14 -26.28
CA GLY A 317 -15.71 -31.33 -25.83
C GLY A 317 -15.78 -32.35 -26.94
N ARG A 318 -15.28 -33.56 -26.65
CA ARG A 318 -15.58 -34.76 -27.41
C ARG A 318 -16.47 -35.65 -26.56
N ALA A 319 -17.74 -35.68 -26.93
CA ALA A 319 -18.70 -36.61 -26.40
C ALA A 319 -18.33 -38.04 -26.81
N ALA A 320 -18.28 -38.94 -25.85
CA ALA A 320 -18.48 -40.38 -26.08
C ALA A 320 -19.22 -40.94 -24.87
N ALA A 321 -20.36 -41.51 -25.18
CA ALA A 321 -21.26 -42.15 -24.29
C ALA A 321 -20.76 -43.56 -23.85
N SER A 322 -21.16 -43.96 -22.67
CA SER A 322 -21.66 -45.30 -22.27
C SER A 322 -21.34 -45.59 -20.82
N SER A 323 -22.33 -45.74 -20.11
CA SER A 323 -23.09 -46.82 -19.41
C SER A 323 -22.63 -47.10 -17.98
N VAL A 324 -23.53 -46.77 -17.08
CA VAL A 324 -24.22 -47.55 -16.06
C VAL A 324 -23.39 -48.62 -15.31
N VAL A 325 -23.28 -48.50 -13.99
CA VAL A 325 -23.77 -49.50 -13.01
C VAL A 325 -23.59 -48.97 -11.57
N ASN A 326 -24.63 -49.21 -10.80
CA ASN A 326 -25.05 -48.90 -9.46
C ASN A 326 -24.15 -49.32 -8.27
N THR A 327 -24.24 -48.53 -7.27
CA THR A 327 -24.71 -48.66 -5.86
C THR A 327 -23.68 -49.03 -4.76
N PRO A 328 -23.99 -48.56 -3.53
CA PRO A 328 -23.05 -48.43 -2.39
C PRO A 328 -23.39 -49.50 -1.32
N PRO A 329 -23.21 -49.34 -0.02
CA PRO A 329 -22.23 -48.68 0.86
C PRO A 329 -21.63 -49.67 1.88
N GLN A 330 -20.75 -49.26 2.76
CA GLN A 330 -20.87 -49.57 4.20
C GLN A 330 -19.73 -48.97 5.04
N SER A 331 -20.15 -48.36 6.09
CA SER A 331 -19.51 -47.98 7.33
C SER A 331 -18.64 -49.09 7.96
N THR A 332 -17.53 -48.68 8.61
CA THR A 332 -17.23 -49.17 9.99
C THR A 332 -16.21 -48.23 10.65
N SER A 333 -16.59 -47.80 11.81
CA SER A 333 -15.85 -47.20 12.93
C SER A 333 -14.75 -48.14 13.44
N THR A 334 -13.62 -47.62 13.90
CA THR A 334 -13.06 -47.97 15.22
C THR A 334 -11.98 -46.99 15.69
N SER A 335 -12.15 -46.57 16.89
CA SER A 335 -11.33 -45.90 17.86
C SER A 335 -10.02 -46.63 18.20
N CYS A 336 -9.02 -45.90 18.69
CA CYS A 336 -8.26 -46.09 19.94
C CYS A 336 -6.97 -45.24 19.90
N THR A 337 -6.90 -44.20 20.71
CA THR A 337 -6.09 -44.00 21.92
C THR A 337 -4.64 -44.46 21.87
N SER A 338 -3.69 -43.53 22.09
CA SER A 338 -2.80 -43.43 23.24
C SER A 338 -1.58 -42.55 22.98
N SER A 339 -1.41 -41.57 23.81
CA SER A 339 -0.10 -40.96 24.11
C SER A 339 0.68 -41.87 25.07
N PRO A 340 2.02 -41.76 25.19
CA PRO A 340 2.60 -40.99 26.26
C PRO A 340 3.94 -40.25 25.96
N ARG A 341 4.09 -39.09 26.48
CA ARG A 341 4.97 -38.53 27.51
C ARG A 341 6.44 -38.96 27.62
N LEU A 342 7.31 -37.88 27.78
CA LEU A 342 8.57 -37.74 28.50
C LEU A 342 9.83 -38.23 27.74
N THR A 343 10.95 -37.50 27.71
CA THR A 343 11.75 -36.88 28.76
C THR A 343 12.84 -35.97 28.20
N ALA A 344 13.29 -35.07 29.04
CA ALA A 344 14.37 -34.08 28.89
C ALA A 344 15.78 -34.70 28.90
N SER A 345 16.72 -33.92 28.44
CA SER A 345 18.07 -33.60 28.95
C SER A 345 19.00 -33.25 27.77
N SER A 346 19.64 -32.21 27.75
CA SER A 346 20.67 -31.51 28.44
C SER A 346 21.96 -31.40 27.61
N LEU A 347 22.45 -30.16 27.53
CA LEU A 347 23.86 -29.74 27.51
C LEU A 347 24.80 -30.20 26.41
N GLY A 348 25.42 -29.24 25.75
CA GLY A 348 26.63 -29.42 24.99
C GLY A 348 27.12 -28.15 24.28
N ARG A 349 27.89 -27.38 25.02
CA ARG A 349 28.68 -26.21 24.59
C ARG A 349 29.96 -26.71 23.96
N SER A 350 30.38 -26.23 22.80
CA SER A 350 31.82 -26.10 22.49
C SER A 350 32.07 -25.15 21.33
N ASP A 351 32.91 -24.20 21.63
CA ASP A 351 33.65 -23.31 20.75
C ASP A 351 34.57 -24.11 19.80
N SER A 352 34.80 -23.63 18.59
CA SER A 352 36.15 -23.52 18.06
C SER A 352 36.22 -22.78 16.72
N ARG A 353 37.09 -21.89 16.75
CA ARG A 353 37.77 -21.03 15.76
C ARG A 353 38.38 -21.78 14.58
N SER A 354 38.71 -20.94 13.59
CA SER A 354 39.89 -21.01 12.70
C SER A 354 39.59 -21.47 11.27
N SER A 355 39.83 -20.75 10.28
CA SER A 355 40.94 -20.09 9.63
C SER A 355 40.79 -20.20 8.10
N ARG A 356 41.00 -19.08 7.44
CA ARG A 356 41.32 -18.98 5.99
C ARG A 356 42.61 -19.72 5.66
N PRO A 357 42.85 -20.13 4.40
CA PRO A 357 43.81 -19.34 3.65
C PRO A 357 43.51 -19.12 2.14
N HIS A 358 44.22 -18.12 1.65
CA HIS A 358 44.43 -17.68 0.27
C HIS A 358 45.12 -18.72 -0.63
N SER A 359 44.91 -18.59 -1.94
CA SER A 359 45.94 -18.59 -3.04
C SER A 359 45.19 -18.63 -4.38
N ARG A 360 45.41 -17.74 -5.23
CA ARG A 360 46.51 -17.33 -6.12
C ARG A 360 46.42 -17.94 -7.52
N MET A 361 46.21 -17.04 -8.46
CA MET A 361 46.81 -16.83 -9.79
C MET A 361 46.98 -17.97 -10.80
N GLY A 362 46.56 -17.67 -12.03
CA GLY A 362 47.45 -17.63 -13.18
C GLY A 362 46.77 -17.98 -14.52
N PRO A 363 47.21 -17.34 -15.62
CA PRO A 363 46.51 -17.25 -16.88
C PRO A 363 47.12 -18.12 -18.00
N SER A 364 46.30 -18.38 -19.06
CA SER A 364 46.82 -18.83 -20.38
C SER A 364 45.72 -18.69 -21.42
N SER A 365 45.74 -17.86 -22.36
CA SER A 365 46.43 -17.59 -23.63
C SER A 365 46.07 -18.53 -24.78
N ARG A 366 45.51 -17.89 -25.87
CA ARG A 366 45.64 -18.18 -27.30
C ARG A 366 44.97 -19.45 -27.85
N THR A 367 44.30 -19.45 -29.04
CA THR A 367 44.74 -18.97 -30.35
C THR A 367 43.59 -18.89 -31.36
N HIS A 368 43.69 -18.01 -32.31
CA HIS A 368 43.20 -17.92 -33.68
C HIS A 368 42.77 -19.22 -34.35
N ASP A 369 41.67 -19.17 -35.16
CA ASP A 369 41.88 -19.22 -36.63
C ASP A 369 40.63 -18.80 -37.43
N SER A 370 40.91 -18.10 -38.46
CA SER A 370 40.10 -17.63 -39.56
C SER A 370 39.74 -18.76 -40.52
N ASN A 371 38.55 -18.73 -41.16
CA ASN A 371 38.51 -18.92 -42.65
C ASN A 371 37.22 -18.38 -43.25
N GLN A 372 37.37 -17.63 -44.30
CA GLN A 372 36.42 -17.21 -45.34
C GLN A 372 35.97 -18.44 -46.13
N ASP A 373 34.73 -18.46 -46.62
CA ASP A 373 34.53 -18.48 -48.05
C ASP A 373 33.08 -18.22 -48.49
N ALA A 374 32.96 -17.68 -49.65
CA ALA A 374 31.80 -17.17 -50.33
C ALA A 374 30.94 -18.26 -50.99
N GLY A 375 29.67 -17.96 -51.26
CA GLY A 375 28.79 -18.76 -52.09
C GLY A 375 27.42 -18.12 -52.28
N GLU A 376 27.29 -17.28 -53.33
CA GLU A 376 26.01 -16.84 -53.89
C GLU A 376 25.22 -18.02 -54.47
N ALA A 377 23.93 -18.10 -54.15
CA ALA A 377 22.93 -18.65 -55.07
C ALA A 377 21.52 -18.14 -54.74
N SER A 378 21.03 -17.35 -55.66
CA SER A 378 19.67 -16.86 -55.83
C SER A 378 18.69 -18.02 -56.04
N SER A 379 17.60 -18.10 -55.24
CA SER A 379 16.37 -18.74 -55.69
C SER A 379 15.17 -18.05 -55.06
N ALA A 380 14.36 -17.43 -55.89
CA ALA A 380 13.04 -16.94 -55.55
C ALA A 380 12.13 -18.13 -55.24
N GLY A 381 11.66 -18.21 -53.99
CA GLY A 381 10.66 -19.17 -53.54
C GLY A 381 9.59 -18.42 -52.75
N GLU A 382 8.34 -18.64 -53.14
CA GLU A 382 7.11 -18.14 -52.52
C GLU A 382 7.16 -18.17 -50.99
N ARG A 383 6.98 -17.05 -50.34
CA ARG A 383 6.79 -16.95 -48.90
C ARG A 383 5.38 -17.35 -48.56
N ALA A 384 5.19 -18.59 -48.14
CA ALA A 384 4.03 -18.97 -47.34
C ALA A 384 4.02 -18.12 -46.06
N ASP A 385 2.88 -17.48 -45.80
CA ASP A 385 2.59 -16.76 -44.54
C ASP A 385 2.73 -17.72 -43.36
N SER A 386 3.93 -17.79 -42.83
CA SER A 386 4.14 -18.43 -41.52
C SER A 386 3.66 -17.46 -40.42
N PRO A 387 2.81 -17.88 -39.49
CA PRO A 387 2.43 -17.01 -38.39
C PRO A 387 3.67 -16.53 -37.63
N PRO A 388 3.69 -15.26 -37.19
CA PRO A 388 4.84 -14.71 -36.51
C PRO A 388 5.20 -15.60 -35.29
N PRO A 389 6.50 -15.83 -35.04
CA PRO A 389 6.91 -16.65 -33.93
C PRO A 389 6.39 -16.07 -32.60
N ILE A 390 5.68 -16.87 -31.83
CA ILE A 390 5.22 -16.51 -30.48
C ILE A 390 6.47 -16.17 -29.66
N ARG A 391 6.66 -14.89 -29.39
CA ARG A 391 7.77 -14.41 -28.57
C ARG A 391 7.56 -14.90 -27.15
N ARG A 392 8.42 -15.78 -26.66
CA ARG A 392 8.42 -16.15 -25.25
C ARG A 392 8.77 -14.91 -24.42
N PRO A 393 8.06 -14.64 -23.30
CA PRO A 393 8.41 -13.54 -22.42
C PRO A 393 9.85 -13.70 -21.95
N SER A 394 10.58 -12.58 -21.81
CA SER A 394 11.91 -12.60 -21.23
C SER A 394 11.84 -13.14 -19.78
N TYR A 395 12.96 -13.60 -19.25
CA TYR A 395 13.01 -14.03 -17.83
C TYR A 395 12.49 -12.95 -16.89
N VAL A 396 12.84 -11.70 -17.14
CA VAL A 396 12.44 -10.52 -16.38
C VAL A 396 10.93 -10.27 -16.45
N GLU A 397 10.32 -10.37 -17.66
CA GLU A 397 8.87 -10.25 -17.82
C GLU A 397 8.11 -11.39 -17.13
N SER A 398 8.62 -12.62 -17.18
CA SER A 398 7.99 -13.75 -16.52
C SER A 398 8.01 -13.61 -14.99
N THR A 399 9.07 -13.04 -14.43
CA THR A 399 9.20 -12.77 -12.99
C THR A 399 8.21 -11.68 -12.55
N LEU A 400 8.06 -10.59 -13.31
CA LEU A 400 7.09 -9.54 -13.01
C LEU A 400 5.66 -10.07 -13.00
N ILE A 401 5.29 -10.87 -14.01
CA ILE A 401 3.97 -11.49 -14.10
C ILE A 401 3.72 -12.39 -12.90
N SER A 402 4.69 -13.22 -12.52
CA SER A 402 4.60 -14.11 -11.36
C SER A 402 4.39 -13.33 -10.07
N SER A 403 5.13 -12.23 -9.87
CA SER A 403 5.00 -11.40 -8.66
C SER A 403 3.66 -10.67 -8.59
N VAL A 404 3.08 -10.27 -9.73
CA VAL A 404 1.72 -9.71 -9.78
C VAL A 404 0.69 -10.76 -9.40
N GLU A 405 0.80 -11.99 -9.94
CA GLU A 405 -0.12 -13.08 -9.62
C GLU A 405 -0.03 -13.49 -8.15
N GLU A 406 1.16 -13.55 -7.59
CA GLU A 406 1.38 -13.82 -6.17
C GLU A 406 0.79 -12.72 -5.28
N SER A 407 0.99 -11.45 -5.65
CA SER A 407 0.39 -10.31 -4.94
C SER A 407 -1.14 -10.38 -4.95
N LEU A 408 -1.74 -10.72 -6.10
CA LEU A 408 -3.19 -10.87 -6.22
C LEU A 408 -3.70 -12.06 -5.39
N ALA A 409 -2.97 -13.17 -5.34
CA ALA A 409 -3.31 -14.32 -4.51
C ALA A 409 -3.24 -13.98 -3.01
N LEU A 410 -2.23 -13.21 -2.58
CA LEU A 410 -2.14 -12.70 -1.22
C LEU A 410 -3.31 -11.77 -0.89
N LEU A 411 -3.65 -10.80 -1.76
CA LEU A 411 -4.79 -9.90 -1.57
C LEU A 411 -6.10 -10.68 -1.40
N GLU A 412 -6.32 -11.73 -2.18
CA GLU A 412 -7.52 -12.59 -2.10
C GLU A 412 -7.54 -13.47 -0.83
N SER A 413 -6.39 -13.69 -0.19
CA SER A 413 -6.30 -14.49 1.03
C SER A 413 -6.83 -13.77 2.29
N PHE A 414 -6.97 -12.45 2.25
CA PHE A 414 -7.49 -11.67 3.36
C PHE A 414 -9.03 -11.71 3.37
N LYS A 415 -9.60 -12.05 4.52
CA LYS A 415 -11.05 -12.01 4.69
C LYS A 415 -11.57 -10.57 4.69
N PRO A 416 -12.82 -10.34 4.28
CA PRO A 416 -13.41 -8.99 4.35
C PRO A 416 -13.42 -8.36 5.74
N SER A 417 -13.40 -9.17 6.80
CA SER A 417 -13.36 -8.72 8.20
C SER A 417 -11.95 -8.73 8.81
N ASP A 418 -10.91 -8.98 8.01
CA ASP A 418 -9.53 -9.02 8.51
C ASP A 418 -9.04 -7.60 8.83
N PRO A 419 -8.54 -7.30 10.04
CA PRO A 419 -8.00 -5.98 10.39
C PRO A 419 -6.87 -5.51 9.46
N CYS A 420 -6.14 -6.44 8.86
CA CYS A 420 -5.09 -6.12 7.89
C CYS A 420 -5.61 -5.40 6.64
N GLN A 421 -6.93 -5.44 6.38
CA GLN A 421 -7.54 -4.66 5.28
C GLN A 421 -7.13 -3.18 5.32
N THR A 422 -6.94 -2.60 6.50
CA THR A 422 -6.50 -1.20 6.67
C THR A 422 -5.24 -0.84 5.88
N LEU A 423 -4.36 -1.80 5.61
CA LEU A 423 -3.08 -1.57 4.93
C LEU A 423 -3.07 -1.99 3.45
N LEU A 424 -4.19 -2.46 2.89
CA LEU A 424 -4.16 -3.10 1.58
C LEU A 424 -4.34 -2.14 0.40
N LEU A 425 -4.78 -0.88 0.61
CA LEU A 425 -5.04 0.05 -0.50
C LEU A 425 -3.76 0.45 -1.24
N LEU A 426 -2.69 0.75 -0.52
CA LEU A 426 -1.40 1.08 -1.11
C LEU A 426 -0.83 -0.06 -1.98
N PRO A 427 -0.79 -1.32 -1.51
CA PRO A 427 -0.47 -2.45 -2.37
C PRO A 427 -1.42 -2.60 -3.57
N CYS A 428 -2.73 -2.44 -3.38
CA CYS A 428 -3.69 -2.48 -4.48
C CYS A 428 -3.36 -1.43 -5.55
N PHE A 429 -2.99 -0.21 -5.14
CA PHE A 429 -2.64 0.84 -6.07
C PHE A 429 -1.39 0.48 -6.89
N LEU A 430 -0.28 0.17 -6.24
CA LEU A 430 1.00 -0.08 -6.92
C LEU A 430 0.97 -1.37 -7.76
N VAL A 431 0.45 -2.47 -7.22
CA VAL A 431 0.27 -3.73 -7.97
C VAL A 431 -0.71 -3.51 -9.14
N GLY A 432 -1.76 -2.72 -8.93
CA GLY A 432 -2.76 -2.37 -9.95
C GLY A 432 -2.17 -1.71 -11.18
N THR A 433 -1.14 -0.88 -11.00
CA THR A 433 -0.42 -0.28 -12.13
C THR A 433 0.31 -1.31 -12.99
N ALA A 434 0.53 -2.52 -12.49
CA ALA A 434 1.17 -3.64 -13.20
C ALA A 434 0.18 -4.76 -13.60
N CYS A 435 -1.13 -4.54 -13.48
CA CYS A 435 -2.16 -5.47 -13.94
C CYS A 435 -2.43 -5.28 -15.44
N PHE A 436 -1.83 -6.12 -16.27
CA PHE A 436 -1.89 -5.99 -17.72
C PHE A 436 -3.08 -6.72 -18.35
N THR A 437 -3.71 -7.64 -17.63
CA THR A 437 -4.82 -8.45 -18.17
C THR A 437 -6.17 -8.07 -17.53
N PRO A 438 -7.29 -8.16 -18.28
CA PRO A 438 -8.62 -7.91 -17.72
C PRO A 438 -8.95 -8.81 -16.52
N VAL A 439 -8.38 -10.02 -16.46
CA VAL A 439 -8.56 -10.95 -15.33
C VAL A 439 -7.90 -10.39 -14.07
N GLN A 440 -6.65 -9.95 -14.15
CA GLN A 440 -5.92 -9.31 -13.04
C GLN A 440 -6.63 -8.04 -12.57
N GLN A 441 -7.05 -7.18 -13.49
CA GLN A 441 -7.78 -5.96 -13.21
C GLN A 441 -9.10 -6.24 -12.46
N LYS A 442 -9.85 -7.28 -12.86
CA LYS A 442 -11.09 -7.69 -12.18
C LYS A 442 -10.81 -8.15 -10.73
N ARG A 443 -9.76 -8.93 -10.51
CA ARG A 443 -9.35 -9.41 -9.19
C ARG A 443 -8.95 -8.22 -8.30
N LEU A 444 -8.17 -7.29 -8.85
CA LEU A 444 -7.77 -6.10 -8.11
C LEU A 444 -8.95 -5.21 -7.75
N ARG A 445 -9.90 -4.98 -8.67
CA ARG A 445 -11.15 -4.25 -8.36
C ARG A 445 -11.92 -4.91 -7.21
N ALA A 446 -11.92 -6.23 -7.14
CA ALA A 446 -12.55 -6.96 -6.04
C ALA A 446 -11.83 -6.70 -4.70
N ALA A 447 -10.50 -6.73 -4.68
CA ALA A 447 -9.70 -6.42 -3.50
C ALA A 447 -9.95 -4.98 -3.00
N VAL A 448 -9.94 -3.99 -3.89
CA VAL A 448 -10.23 -2.59 -3.53
C VAL A 448 -11.65 -2.42 -2.98
N ARG A 449 -12.66 -3.12 -3.54
CA ARG A 449 -14.03 -3.10 -2.98
C ARG A 449 -14.09 -3.70 -1.59
N THR A 450 -13.33 -4.77 -1.33
CA THR A 450 -13.25 -5.38 0.00
C THR A 450 -12.64 -4.42 1.00
N PHE A 451 -11.52 -3.77 0.66
CA PHE A 451 -10.93 -2.69 1.44
C PHE A 451 -11.95 -1.58 1.74
N ARG A 452 -12.62 -1.06 0.70
CA ARG A 452 -13.63 0.01 0.81
C ARG A 452 -14.78 -0.40 1.73
N GLY A 453 -15.23 -1.65 1.62
CA GLY A 453 -16.29 -2.20 2.47
C GLY A 453 -15.89 -2.34 3.93
N TYR A 454 -14.61 -2.62 4.21
CA TYR A 454 -14.09 -2.75 5.57
C TYR A 454 -13.81 -1.39 6.21
N THR A 455 -13.04 -0.54 5.51
CA THR A 455 -12.54 0.72 6.08
C THR A 455 -13.52 1.88 5.99
N GLY A 456 -14.50 1.84 5.09
CA GLY A 456 -15.37 2.97 4.80
C GLY A 456 -14.70 4.14 4.06
N MET A 457 -13.41 4.05 3.70
CA MET A 457 -12.63 5.15 3.11
C MET A 457 -12.89 5.33 1.61
N ARG A 458 -13.29 6.53 1.19
CA ARG A 458 -13.58 6.85 -0.21
C ARG A 458 -12.32 7.13 -1.04
N SER A 459 -11.14 7.24 -0.42
CA SER A 459 -9.85 7.24 -1.14
C SER A 459 -9.72 6.01 -2.06
N ALA A 460 -10.30 4.88 -1.68
CA ALA A 460 -10.36 3.67 -2.52
C ALA A 460 -11.04 3.92 -3.88
N ASP A 461 -12.09 4.73 -3.92
CA ASP A 461 -12.80 5.06 -5.16
C ASP A 461 -11.90 5.88 -6.10
N ARG A 462 -11.01 6.72 -5.55
CA ARG A 462 -10.03 7.51 -6.31
C ARG A 462 -8.92 6.64 -6.87
N VAL A 463 -8.45 5.67 -6.09
CA VAL A 463 -7.50 4.66 -6.56
C VAL A 463 -8.07 3.93 -7.78
N VAL A 464 -9.33 3.49 -7.72
CA VAL A 464 -9.97 2.83 -8.88
C VAL A 464 -10.02 3.76 -10.08
N GLN A 465 -10.40 5.04 -9.92
CA GLN A 465 -10.47 6.00 -11.03
C GLN A 465 -9.12 6.16 -11.74
N VAL A 466 -8.02 6.28 -10.99
CA VAL A 466 -6.67 6.36 -11.59
C VAL A 466 -6.31 5.06 -12.28
N LEU A 467 -6.55 3.91 -11.67
CA LEU A 467 -6.22 2.61 -12.26
C LEU A 467 -7.03 2.31 -13.53
N GLU A 468 -8.32 2.66 -13.57
CA GLU A 468 -9.14 2.52 -14.79
C GLU A 468 -8.55 3.31 -15.96
N GLU A 469 -8.11 4.54 -15.72
CA GLU A 469 -7.48 5.34 -16.76
C GLU A 469 -6.09 4.79 -17.16
N VAL A 470 -5.29 4.32 -16.20
CA VAL A 470 -4.02 3.63 -16.49
C VAL A 470 -4.27 2.41 -17.38
N TRP A 471 -5.26 1.59 -17.07
CA TRP A 471 -5.60 0.40 -17.87
C TRP A 471 -6.14 0.76 -19.24
N ARG A 472 -6.95 1.81 -19.36
CA ARG A 472 -7.44 2.33 -20.64
C ARG A 472 -6.26 2.78 -21.53
N LEU A 473 -5.26 3.45 -20.96
CA LEU A 473 -4.05 3.86 -21.67
C LEU A 473 -3.22 2.66 -22.12
N MET A 474 -3.11 1.61 -21.28
CA MET A 474 -2.46 0.35 -21.66
C MET A 474 -3.17 -0.33 -22.84
N GLU A 475 -4.50 -0.40 -22.82
CA GLU A 475 -5.30 -0.93 -23.94
C GLU A 475 -5.13 -0.12 -25.22
N ALA A 476 -4.97 1.20 -25.12
CA ALA A 476 -4.69 2.09 -26.24
C ALA A 476 -3.23 1.99 -26.72
N GLY A 477 -2.35 1.26 -26.04
CA GLY A 477 -0.93 1.14 -26.37
C GLY A 477 -0.09 2.34 -25.95
N ASP A 478 -0.65 3.28 -25.20
CA ASP A 478 0.09 4.44 -24.64
C ASP A 478 0.77 4.06 -23.32
N TRP A 479 1.83 3.28 -23.43
CA TRP A 479 2.57 2.74 -22.30
C TRP A 479 3.31 3.81 -21.50
N VAL A 480 3.74 4.89 -22.16
CA VAL A 480 4.44 6.00 -21.50
C VAL A 480 3.47 6.77 -20.59
N ALA A 481 2.28 7.11 -21.12
CA ALA A 481 1.26 7.76 -20.29
C ALA A 481 0.71 6.85 -19.20
N ALA A 482 0.57 5.53 -19.46
CA ALA A 482 0.15 4.55 -18.45
C ALA A 482 1.20 4.35 -17.34
N TRP A 483 2.48 4.48 -17.69
CA TRP A 483 3.57 4.42 -16.71
C TRP A 483 3.55 5.64 -15.79
N ASP A 484 3.19 6.83 -16.27
CA ASP A 484 3.12 8.08 -15.49
C ASP A 484 1.75 8.25 -14.79
N TRP A 485 1.46 7.38 -13.81
CA TRP A 485 0.18 7.46 -13.08
C TRP A 485 0.01 8.74 -12.25
N ALA A 486 1.10 9.42 -11.85
CA ALA A 486 1.01 10.74 -11.21
C ALA A 486 0.46 11.78 -12.21
N GLY A 487 0.96 11.78 -13.44
CA GLY A 487 0.39 12.60 -14.51
C GLY A 487 -1.03 12.17 -14.92
N VAL A 488 -1.39 10.88 -14.74
CA VAL A 488 -2.78 10.44 -14.91
C VAL A 488 -3.67 11.07 -13.84
N ALA A 489 -3.29 11.00 -12.57
CA ALA A 489 -4.05 11.60 -11.47
C ALA A 489 -4.22 13.11 -11.67
N GLU A 490 -3.15 13.80 -12.06
CA GLU A 490 -3.16 15.24 -12.36
C GLU A 490 -4.16 15.59 -13.50
N ARG A 491 -4.14 14.83 -14.61
CA ARG A 491 -5.08 15.03 -15.73
C ARG A 491 -6.53 14.79 -15.34
N LEU A 492 -6.77 13.88 -14.40
CA LEU A 492 -8.11 13.62 -13.86
C LEU A 492 -8.54 14.65 -12.79
N GLY A 493 -7.67 15.58 -12.40
CA GLY A 493 -7.92 16.53 -11.32
C GLY A 493 -8.02 15.85 -9.95
N LEU A 494 -7.33 14.73 -9.77
CA LEU A 494 -7.35 13.92 -8.55
C LEU A 494 -6.07 14.15 -7.74
N ASP A 495 -6.21 14.92 -6.68
CA ASP A 495 -5.16 15.17 -5.70
C ASP A 495 -5.58 14.55 -4.35
N PHE A 496 -5.13 13.31 -4.10
CA PHE A 496 -5.58 12.49 -2.96
C PHE A 496 -4.47 11.57 -2.45
N LEU A 497 -4.67 10.96 -1.29
CA LEU A 497 -3.78 9.92 -0.74
C LEU A 497 -4.22 8.52 -1.19
N PRO A 498 -3.35 7.72 -1.82
CA PRO A 498 -3.66 6.36 -2.29
C PRO A 498 -3.52 5.30 -1.18
N VAL A 499 -4.07 5.57 0.01
CA VAL A 499 -3.98 4.74 1.23
C VAL A 499 -5.31 4.61 1.94
#